data_cb641a2589797757338c90c361eeffc7
#
_entry.id   cb641a2589797757338c90c361eeffc7
#
_cell.length_a   1.000
_cell.length_b   1.000
_cell.length_c   1.000
_cell.angle_alpha   90.00
_cell.angle_beta   90.00
_cell.angle_gamma   90.00
#
_symmetry.space_group_name_H-M   'P 1'
#
loop_
_entity.id
_entity.type
_entity.pdbx_description
1 polymer ?
#
loop_
_entity_poly.entity_id
_entity_poly.type
_entity_poly.pdbx_seq_one_letter_code
_entity_poly.pdbx_strand_id
1 'polypeptide(L)'
;CSCDRGRRLTTLKSMGSTDEAPQPKAYPEYWEADVILRDGATAHLRPISPQDKELLQELHSSQSQDSIYLRFFSYKPQLSERELERFTTVDHTDRVCFVLILGGKMIGVGRYDRVSPRVAEVAFMISDHHQGRGIGSILLEHLAAAARENGIDRFTAEVLPENRKMLHVFVEAGYDVSRQFEDGVVTVSY
;
A
#
# COMPACT_ATOMS: atom_id res chain seq x y z
N CYS A 1 53.73 -10.81 -57.23
CA CYS A 1 52.92 -11.78 -56.55
C CYS A 1 52.47 -11.18 -55.23
N SER A 2 51.32 -10.61 -55.19
CA SER A 2 50.71 -10.01 -54.01
C SER A 2 49.57 -10.89 -53.53
N CYS A 3 49.65 -11.34 -52.29
CA CYS A 3 48.52 -11.94 -51.60
C CYS A 3 47.96 -10.93 -50.60
N ASP A 4 46.85 -10.40 -50.98
CA ASP A 4 46.01 -9.57 -50.07
C ASP A 4 45.11 -10.50 -49.30
N ARG A 5 45.18 -10.47 -47.94
CA ARG A 5 44.27 -11.21 -47.04
C ARG A 5 43.41 -10.19 -46.35
N GLY A 6 42.21 -10.00 -46.86
CA GLY A 6 41.17 -9.23 -46.26
C GLY A 6 40.79 -9.73 -44.87
N ARG A 7 40.97 -8.91 -43.86
CA ARG A 7 40.41 -9.11 -42.50
C ARG A 7 38.96 -8.70 -42.50
N ARG A 8 38.06 -9.65 -42.24
CA ARG A 8 36.68 -9.37 -41.92
C ARG A 8 36.61 -8.80 -40.50
N LEU A 9 36.19 -7.54 -40.41
CA LEU A 9 35.82 -6.91 -39.17
C LEU A 9 34.46 -7.49 -38.75
N THR A 10 34.45 -8.29 -37.72
CA THR A 10 33.22 -8.75 -37.06
C THR A 10 32.71 -7.61 -36.20
N THR A 11 31.63 -7.00 -36.62
CA THR A 11 30.92 -5.97 -35.84
C THR A 11 30.26 -6.66 -34.62
N LEU A 12 30.80 -6.45 -33.45
CA LEU A 12 30.17 -6.78 -32.19
C LEU A 12 28.91 -5.91 -32.02
N LYS A 13 27.78 -6.53 -32.18
CA LYS A 13 26.48 -5.95 -31.89
C LYS A 13 26.38 -5.77 -30.37
N SER A 14 26.53 -4.53 -29.91
CA SER A 14 26.25 -4.12 -28.54
C SER A 14 24.79 -4.44 -28.23
N MET A 15 24.56 -5.46 -27.42
CA MET A 15 23.27 -5.66 -26.76
C MET A 15 23.16 -4.63 -25.65
N GLY A 16 22.53 -3.51 -25.97
CA GLY A 16 22.09 -2.55 -24.97
C GLY A 16 21.00 -3.18 -24.13
N SER A 17 21.33 -3.53 -22.89
CA SER A 17 20.33 -3.72 -21.85
C SER A 17 19.68 -2.37 -21.61
N THR A 18 18.54 -2.14 -22.21
CA THR A 18 17.64 -1.07 -21.76
C THR A 18 17.03 -1.55 -20.45
N ASP A 19 17.65 -1.10 -19.37
CA ASP A 19 17.06 -1.12 -18.04
C ASP A 19 15.94 -0.06 -18.02
N GLU A 20 14.83 -0.39 -18.69
CA GLU A 20 13.65 0.47 -18.75
C GLU A 20 12.97 0.30 -17.40
N ALA A 21 13.05 1.34 -16.55
CA ALA A 21 12.32 1.39 -15.29
C ALA A 21 10.85 1.07 -15.57
N PRO A 22 10.20 0.20 -14.76
CA PRO A 22 8.82 -0.20 -15.00
C PRO A 22 7.93 1.04 -15.05
N GLN A 23 7.26 1.22 -16.19
CA GLN A 23 6.32 2.32 -16.35
C GLN A 23 5.14 2.12 -15.40
N PRO A 24 4.68 3.19 -14.71
CA PRO A 24 3.53 3.08 -13.82
C PRO A 24 2.32 2.57 -14.60
N LYS A 25 1.64 1.58 -14.05
CA LYS A 25 0.38 1.10 -14.62
C LYS A 25 -0.63 2.24 -14.67
N ALA A 26 -1.44 2.27 -15.71
CA ALA A 26 -2.60 3.15 -15.76
C ALA A 26 -3.50 2.90 -14.53
N TYR A 27 -4.26 3.91 -14.12
CA TYR A 27 -5.20 3.80 -13.01
C TYR A 27 -6.12 2.58 -13.19
N PRO A 28 -6.13 1.62 -12.24
CA PRO A 28 -6.85 0.37 -12.41
C PRO A 28 -8.32 0.50 -11.99
N GLU A 29 -9.15 1.05 -12.85
CA GLU A 29 -10.60 1.21 -12.60
C GLU A 29 -11.28 -0.11 -12.23
N TYR A 30 -10.81 -1.24 -12.73
CA TYR A 30 -11.37 -2.56 -12.43
C TYR A 30 -11.16 -3.02 -10.98
N TRP A 31 -10.36 -2.30 -10.19
CA TRP A 31 -10.22 -2.52 -8.75
C TRP A 31 -11.27 -1.76 -7.93
N GLU A 32 -12.06 -0.88 -8.55
CA GLU A 32 -13.12 -0.17 -7.84
C GLU A 32 -14.27 -1.12 -7.50
N ALA A 33 -14.84 -0.95 -6.32
CA ALA A 33 -15.96 -1.74 -5.86
C ALA A 33 -16.82 -1.00 -4.84
N ASP A 34 -18.10 -1.25 -4.85
CA ASP A 34 -18.98 -0.89 -3.74
C ASP A 34 -18.96 -2.01 -2.72
N VAL A 35 -18.69 -1.68 -1.47
CA VAL A 35 -18.55 -2.62 -0.38
C VAL A 35 -19.55 -2.32 0.73
N ILE A 36 -20.00 -3.38 1.40
CA ILE A 36 -20.95 -3.28 2.50
C ILE A 36 -20.19 -3.36 3.82
N LEU A 37 -20.35 -2.33 4.65
CA LEU A 37 -19.81 -2.30 5.99
C LEU A 37 -20.62 -3.20 6.93
N ARG A 38 -20.06 -3.54 8.11
CA ARG A 38 -20.74 -4.43 9.08
C ARG A 38 -22.11 -3.92 9.52
N ASP A 39 -22.34 -2.62 9.51
CA ASP A 39 -23.61 -1.99 9.88
C ASP A 39 -24.59 -1.85 8.70
N GLY A 40 -24.24 -2.39 7.53
CA GLY A 40 -25.06 -2.37 6.32
C GLY A 40 -24.90 -1.14 5.45
N ALA A 41 -24.10 -0.14 5.84
CA ALA A 41 -23.82 1.00 4.98
C ALA A 41 -22.97 0.60 3.78
N THR A 42 -23.24 1.20 2.62
CA THR A 42 -22.45 0.98 1.39
C THR A 42 -21.42 2.09 1.25
N ALA A 43 -20.17 1.71 1.10
CA ALA A 43 -19.05 2.61 0.84
C ALA A 43 -18.38 2.26 -0.50
N HIS A 44 -17.76 3.26 -1.14
CA HIS A 44 -17.03 3.07 -2.38
C HIS A 44 -15.54 2.86 -2.12
N LEU A 45 -15.01 1.71 -2.52
CA LEU A 45 -13.59 1.38 -2.46
C LEU A 45 -12.97 1.63 -3.82
N ARG A 46 -11.85 2.33 -3.85
CA ARG A 46 -11.10 2.59 -5.09
C ARG A 46 -9.61 2.81 -4.82
N PRO A 47 -8.75 2.67 -5.83
CA PRO A 47 -7.38 3.14 -5.74
C PRO A 47 -7.32 4.64 -5.45
N ILE A 48 -6.28 5.05 -4.72
CA ILE A 48 -6.00 6.47 -4.45
C ILE A 48 -5.55 7.18 -5.73
N SER A 49 -5.84 8.46 -5.82
CA SER A 49 -5.38 9.31 -6.92
C SER A 49 -4.74 10.61 -6.37
N PRO A 50 -3.94 11.33 -7.18
CA PRO A 50 -3.33 12.59 -6.76
C PRO A 50 -4.34 13.67 -6.33
N GLN A 51 -5.60 13.56 -6.77
CA GLN A 51 -6.69 14.47 -6.39
C GLN A 51 -7.19 14.25 -4.96
N ASP A 52 -6.76 13.17 -4.30
CA ASP A 52 -7.23 12.79 -2.95
C ASP A 52 -6.45 13.47 -1.81
N LYS A 53 -5.53 14.37 -2.09
CA LYS A 53 -4.69 15.03 -1.08
C LYS A 53 -5.51 15.68 0.04
N GLU A 54 -6.56 16.40 -0.33
CA GLU A 54 -7.45 17.09 0.63
C GLU A 54 -8.19 16.07 1.50
N LEU A 55 -8.78 15.04 0.89
CA LEU A 55 -9.49 13.99 1.61
C LEU A 55 -8.56 13.22 2.57
N LEU A 56 -7.33 12.95 2.14
CA LEU A 56 -6.33 12.29 2.98
C LEU A 56 -5.92 13.18 4.15
N GLN A 57 -5.72 14.48 3.92
CA GLN A 57 -5.39 15.43 4.98
C GLN A 57 -6.54 15.58 5.97
N GLU A 58 -7.79 15.63 5.51
CA GLU A 58 -8.97 15.67 6.37
C GLU A 58 -9.06 14.41 7.23
N LEU A 59 -8.88 13.22 6.65
CA LEU A 59 -8.85 11.97 7.40
C LEU A 59 -7.77 12.01 8.48
N HIS A 60 -6.54 12.40 8.14
CA HIS A 60 -5.44 12.50 9.08
C HIS A 60 -5.72 13.48 10.22
N SER A 61 -6.20 14.68 9.90
CA SER A 61 -6.50 15.74 10.87
C SER A 61 -7.67 15.40 11.79
N SER A 62 -8.57 14.50 11.38
CA SER A 62 -9.71 14.06 12.19
C SER A 62 -9.35 12.96 13.20
N GLN A 63 -8.15 12.40 13.14
CA GLN A 63 -7.72 11.33 14.04
C GLN A 63 -7.32 11.89 15.41
N SER A 64 -7.49 11.07 16.45
CA SER A 64 -6.91 11.34 17.76
C SER A 64 -5.38 11.26 17.73
N GLN A 65 -4.72 11.90 18.70
CA GLN A 65 -3.27 11.82 18.85
C GLN A 65 -2.79 10.37 19.03
N ASP A 66 -3.56 9.55 19.74
CA ASP A 66 -3.26 8.14 19.94
C ASP A 66 -3.30 7.36 18.64
N SER A 67 -4.31 7.57 17.79
CA SER A 67 -4.42 6.93 16.49
C SER A 67 -3.28 7.33 15.55
N ILE A 68 -2.89 8.59 15.55
CA ILE A 68 -1.74 9.08 14.78
C ILE A 68 -0.45 8.44 15.29
N TYR A 69 -0.25 8.38 16.61
CA TYR A 69 0.92 7.74 17.20
C TYR A 69 0.99 6.24 16.85
N LEU A 70 -0.12 5.51 16.96
CA LEU A 70 -0.20 4.09 16.58
C LEU A 70 0.13 3.83 15.11
N ARG A 71 -0.06 4.83 14.24
CA ARG A 71 0.21 4.71 12.80
C ARG A 71 1.62 5.15 12.40
N PHE A 72 2.11 6.25 12.98
CA PHE A 72 3.36 6.90 12.58
C PHE A 72 4.49 6.76 13.61
N PHE A 73 4.21 6.18 14.77
CA PHE A 73 5.12 6.03 15.91
C PHE A 73 5.66 7.39 16.42
N SER A 74 4.98 8.46 16.07
CA SER A 74 5.32 9.83 16.45
C SER A 74 4.10 10.73 16.44
N TYR A 75 4.19 11.85 17.17
CA TYR A 75 3.18 12.90 17.08
C TYR A 75 3.33 13.65 15.75
N LYS A 76 2.27 13.65 14.95
CA LYS A 76 2.25 14.24 13.61
C LYS A 76 0.89 14.89 13.33
N PRO A 77 0.71 16.15 13.70
CA PRO A 77 -0.61 16.79 13.60
C PRO A 77 -1.10 16.98 12.17
N GLN A 78 -0.18 17.12 11.23
CA GLN A 78 -0.50 17.25 9.80
C GLN A 78 0.51 16.51 8.95
N LEU A 79 0.07 16.05 7.78
CA LEU A 79 0.94 15.55 6.73
C LEU A 79 1.54 16.74 5.95
N SER A 80 2.82 16.68 5.66
CA SER A 80 3.47 17.66 4.80
C SER A 80 3.03 17.48 3.34
N GLU A 81 3.18 18.52 2.52
CA GLU A 81 2.86 18.46 1.09
C GLU A 81 3.63 17.33 0.39
N ARG A 82 4.89 17.13 0.76
CA ARG A 82 5.71 16.03 0.23
C ARG A 82 5.16 14.64 0.59
N GLU A 83 4.64 14.49 1.81
CA GLU A 83 4.01 13.24 2.24
C GLU A 83 2.68 13.01 1.54
N LEU A 84 1.85 14.05 1.41
CA LEU A 84 0.60 13.99 0.65
C LEU A 84 0.86 13.59 -0.80
N GLU A 85 1.86 14.19 -1.46
CA GLU A 85 2.27 13.81 -2.81
C GLU A 85 2.69 12.34 -2.87
N ARG A 86 3.57 11.92 -1.97
CA ARG A 86 4.07 10.54 -1.92
C ARG A 86 2.95 9.52 -1.68
N PHE A 87 2.01 9.81 -0.79
CA PHE A 87 0.94 8.88 -0.43
C PHE A 87 -0.16 8.80 -1.48
N THR A 88 -0.38 9.85 -2.25
CA THR A 88 -1.43 9.90 -3.28
C THR A 88 -0.94 9.55 -4.68
N THR A 89 0.38 9.57 -4.92
CA THR A 89 1.00 9.21 -6.19
C THR A 89 1.63 7.83 -6.08
N VAL A 90 0.96 6.82 -6.63
CA VAL A 90 1.38 5.41 -6.58
C VAL A 90 1.46 4.83 -8.00
N ASP A 91 2.26 3.77 -8.18
CA ASP A 91 2.48 3.13 -9.48
C ASP A 91 1.54 1.95 -9.75
N HIS A 92 0.69 1.60 -8.79
CA HIS A 92 -0.24 0.47 -8.84
C HIS A 92 0.43 -0.90 -9.05
N THR A 93 1.71 -1.02 -8.78
CA THR A 93 2.51 -2.24 -8.91
C THR A 93 3.30 -2.50 -7.63
N ASP A 94 4.32 -1.70 -7.37
CA ASP A 94 5.16 -1.80 -6.17
C ASP A 94 4.57 -1.01 -5.00
N ARG A 95 3.79 0.00 -5.32
CA ARG A 95 3.05 0.82 -4.36
C ARG A 95 1.58 0.86 -4.77
N VAL A 96 0.73 0.31 -3.93
CA VAL A 96 -0.72 0.29 -4.10
C VAL A 96 -1.39 0.87 -2.86
N CYS A 97 -2.38 1.69 -3.07
CA CYS A 97 -3.14 2.30 -2.00
C CYS A 97 -4.62 2.31 -2.37
N PHE A 98 -5.45 1.76 -1.49
CA PHE A 98 -6.91 1.85 -1.58
C PHE A 98 -7.46 2.83 -0.57
N VAL A 99 -8.49 3.54 -0.99
CA VAL A 99 -9.28 4.42 -0.14
C VAL A 99 -10.73 3.95 -0.09
N LEU A 100 -11.36 4.16 1.05
CA LEU A 100 -12.76 3.88 1.26
C LEU A 100 -13.52 5.18 1.49
N ILE A 101 -14.47 5.46 0.61
CA ILE A 101 -15.24 6.71 0.59
C ILE A 101 -16.67 6.45 1.02
N LEU A 102 -17.15 7.23 1.97
CA LEU A 102 -18.53 7.23 2.44
C LEU A 102 -19.05 8.66 2.56
N GLY A 103 -20.12 8.98 1.86
CA GLY A 103 -20.70 10.32 1.90
C GLY A 103 -19.73 11.43 1.46
N GLY A 104 -18.85 11.15 0.49
CA GLY A 104 -17.85 12.08 -0.01
C GLY A 104 -16.63 12.28 0.89
N LYS A 105 -16.52 11.53 2.00
CA LYS A 105 -15.39 11.58 2.93
C LYS A 105 -14.58 10.30 2.88
N MET A 106 -13.27 10.43 3.02
CA MET A 106 -12.38 9.27 3.18
C MET A 106 -12.49 8.76 4.63
N ILE A 107 -12.96 7.53 4.79
CA ILE A 107 -13.14 6.89 6.10
C ILE A 107 -12.08 5.85 6.41
N GLY A 108 -11.29 5.46 5.43
CA GLY A 108 -10.19 4.53 5.59
C GLY A 108 -9.24 4.57 4.41
N VAL A 109 -7.99 4.27 4.67
CA VAL A 109 -6.92 4.13 3.68
C VAL A 109 -6.03 2.97 4.08
N GLY A 110 -5.70 2.13 3.11
CA GLY A 110 -4.77 1.02 3.26
C GLY A 110 -3.81 1.00 2.09
N ARG A 111 -2.54 0.71 2.37
CA ARG A 111 -1.51 0.66 1.33
C ARG A 111 -0.57 -0.49 1.56
N TYR A 112 0.09 -0.92 0.48
CA TYR A 112 1.31 -1.68 0.57
C TYR A 112 2.44 -0.99 -0.20
N ASP A 113 3.66 -1.20 0.30
CA ASP A 113 4.91 -0.84 -0.37
C ASP A 113 5.75 -2.12 -0.50
N ARG A 114 6.15 -2.49 -1.73
CA ARG A 114 6.99 -3.66 -1.97
C ARG A 114 8.37 -3.46 -1.34
N VAL A 115 8.81 -4.39 -0.53
CA VAL A 115 10.12 -4.36 0.16
C VAL A 115 11.10 -5.40 -0.38
N SER A 116 10.57 -6.44 -1.04
CA SER A 116 11.36 -7.43 -1.78
C SER A 116 10.51 -8.07 -2.88
N PRO A 117 11.04 -8.88 -3.80
CA PRO A 117 10.31 -9.35 -4.99
C PRO A 117 8.93 -9.95 -4.72
N ARG A 118 8.74 -10.60 -3.56
CA ARG A 118 7.50 -11.28 -3.19
C ARG A 118 6.89 -10.80 -1.86
N VAL A 119 7.47 -9.76 -1.25
CA VAL A 119 7.05 -9.25 0.06
C VAL A 119 6.73 -7.78 -0.02
N ALA A 120 5.61 -7.37 0.58
CA ALA A 120 5.26 -5.98 0.77
C ALA A 120 4.92 -5.67 2.22
N GLU A 121 5.24 -4.45 2.64
CA GLU A 121 4.83 -3.91 3.92
C GLU A 121 3.47 -3.23 3.77
N VAL A 122 2.53 -3.55 4.66
CA VAL A 122 1.19 -2.94 4.68
C VAL A 122 1.01 -1.98 5.83
N ALA A 123 0.20 -0.97 5.60
CA ALA A 123 -0.15 0.02 6.60
C ALA A 123 -1.57 0.55 6.38
N PHE A 124 -2.27 0.84 7.47
CA PHE A 124 -3.67 1.26 7.46
C PHE A 124 -3.90 2.49 8.33
N MET A 125 -4.88 3.30 7.95
CA MET A 125 -5.48 4.32 8.78
C MET A 125 -6.99 4.27 8.59
N ILE A 126 -7.73 4.13 9.70
CA ILE A 126 -9.18 4.08 9.70
C ILE A 126 -9.69 5.21 10.57
N SER A 127 -10.65 5.97 10.08
CA SER A 127 -11.27 7.06 10.82
C SER A 127 -11.73 6.57 12.19
N ASP A 128 -11.38 7.32 13.25
CA ASP A 128 -11.76 6.99 14.63
C ASP A 128 -13.28 6.87 14.80
N HIS A 129 -14.05 7.67 14.04
CA HIS A 129 -15.51 7.64 14.03
C HIS A 129 -16.10 6.41 13.31
N HIS A 130 -15.31 5.69 12.56
CA HIS A 130 -15.74 4.57 11.71
C HIS A 130 -15.10 3.23 12.08
N GLN A 131 -14.39 3.15 13.20
CA GLN A 131 -13.81 1.91 13.70
C GLN A 131 -14.89 0.88 14.07
N GLY A 132 -14.53 -0.42 14.00
CA GLY A 132 -15.47 -1.51 14.30
C GLY A 132 -16.46 -1.84 13.19
N ARG A 133 -16.37 -1.21 12.02
CA ARG A 133 -17.27 -1.43 10.85
C ARG A 133 -16.69 -2.39 9.79
N GLY A 134 -15.57 -3.07 10.09
CA GLY A 134 -14.93 -4.02 9.17
C GLY A 134 -14.05 -3.39 8.09
N ILE A 135 -13.75 -2.10 8.17
CA ILE A 135 -12.98 -1.35 7.15
C ILE A 135 -11.58 -1.92 6.98
N GLY A 136 -10.89 -2.23 8.07
CA GLY A 136 -9.53 -2.79 8.02
C GLY A 136 -9.49 -4.13 7.27
N SER A 137 -10.44 -5.01 7.52
CA SER A 137 -10.56 -6.31 6.84
C SER A 137 -10.86 -6.15 5.36
N ILE A 138 -11.74 -5.22 4.98
CA ILE A 138 -12.07 -4.92 3.59
C ILE A 138 -10.82 -4.40 2.84
N LEU A 139 -10.11 -3.44 3.42
CA LEU A 139 -8.88 -2.89 2.83
C LEU A 139 -7.80 -3.97 2.68
N LEU A 140 -7.59 -4.80 3.69
CA LEU A 140 -6.61 -5.87 3.66
C LEU A 140 -6.92 -6.90 2.57
N GLU A 141 -8.19 -7.30 2.41
CA GLU A 141 -8.63 -8.24 1.38
C GLU A 141 -8.35 -7.72 -0.03
N HIS A 142 -8.68 -6.46 -0.29
CA HIS A 142 -8.44 -5.84 -1.61
C HIS A 142 -6.95 -5.60 -1.88
N LEU A 143 -6.17 -5.22 -0.85
CA LEU A 143 -4.71 -5.14 -0.98
C LEU A 143 -4.10 -6.51 -1.28
N ALA A 144 -4.57 -7.57 -0.64
CA ALA A 144 -4.10 -8.93 -0.89
C ALA A 144 -4.42 -9.40 -2.32
N ALA A 145 -5.60 -9.07 -2.86
CA ALA A 145 -5.96 -9.36 -4.24
C ALA A 145 -5.03 -8.64 -5.23
N ALA A 146 -4.83 -7.34 -5.06
CA ALA A 146 -3.92 -6.54 -5.89
C ALA A 146 -2.46 -7.02 -5.77
N ALA A 147 -2.02 -7.42 -4.59
CA ALA A 147 -0.70 -7.95 -4.34
C ALA A 147 -0.45 -9.26 -5.12
N ARG A 148 -1.42 -10.17 -5.12
CA ARG A 148 -1.33 -11.42 -5.89
C ARG A 148 -1.20 -11.15 -7.40
N GLU A 149 -1.96 -10.19 -7.93
CA GLU A 149 -1.85 -9.77 -9.33
C GLU A 149 -0.45 -9.24 -9.66
N ASN A 150 0.20 -8.61 -8.70
CA ASN A 150 1.54 -8.04 -8.83
C ASN A 150 2.66 -9.01 -8.39
N GLY A 151 2.36 -10.30 -8.15
CA GLY A 151 3.34 -11.32 -7.81
C GLY A 151 3.87 -11.26 -6.37
N ILE A 152 3.18 -10.54 -5.48
CA ILE A 152 3.45 -10.47 -4.04
C ILE A 152 2.59 -11.54 -3.36
N ASP A 153 3.20 -12.35 -2.51
CA ASP A 153 2.52 -13.44 -1.78
C ASP A 153 2.70 -13.36 -0.26
N ARG A 154 3.41 -12.34 0.22
CA ARG A 154 3.63 -12.13 1.64
C ARG A 154 3.47 -10.65 2.01
N PHE A 155 2.73 -10.41 3.09
CA PHE A 155 2.68 -9.12 3.74
C PHE A 155 3.45 -9.12 5.05
N THR A 156 4.08 -8.00 5.34
CA THR A 156 4.60 -7.66 6.66
C THR A 156 3.96 -6.37 7.14
N ALA A 157 3.84 -6.19 8.43
CA ALA A 157 3.34 -4.96 9.01
C ALA A 157 4.07 -4.68 10.32
N GLU A 158 4.48 -3.46 10.52
CA GLU A 158 4.97 -2.97 11.79
C GLU A 158 3.79 -2.43 12.60
N VAL A 159 3.48 -3.08 13.71
CA VAL A 159 2.32 -2.73 14.55
C VAL A 159 2.77 -2.64 16.00
N LEU A 160 2.43 -1.53 16.66
CA LEU A 160 2.68 -1.39 18.09
C LEU A 160 1.82 -2.42 18.87
N PRO A 161 2.36 -3.04 19.94
CA PRO A 161 1.64 -4.05 20.73
C PRO A 161 0.32 -3.53 21.32
N GLU A 162 0.22 -2.22 21.57
CA GLU A 162 -0.98 -1.56 22.07
C GLU A 162 -2.08 -1.45 21.02
N ASN A 163 -1.73 -1.54 19.72
CA ASN A 163 -2.69 -1.47 18.62
C ASN A 163 -3.43 -2.79 18.43
N ARG A 164 -4.15 -3.22 19.46
CA ARG A 164 -4.89 -4.50 19.49
C ARG A 164 -5.92 -4.62 18.36
N LYS A 165 -6.51 -3.48 17.95
CA LYS A 165 -7.49 -3.46 16.87
C LYS A 165 -6.87 -3.88 15.53
N MET A 166 -5.70 -3.36 15.21
CA MET A 166 -5.00 -3.74 13.97
C MET A 166 -4.49 -5.17 14.03
N LEU A 167 -3.93 -5.60 15.16
CA LEU A 167 -3.51 -6.99 15.35
C LEU A 167 -4.68 -7.96 15.15
N HIS A 168 -5.88 -7.60 15.66
CA HIS A 168 -7.08 -8.40 15.49
C HIS A 168 -7.50 -8.55 14.01
N VAL A 169 -7.39 -7.49 13.21
CA VAL A 169 -7.66 -7.55 11.77
C VAL A 169 -6.78 -8.60 11.07
N PHE A 170 -5.49 -8.65 11.40
CA PHE A 170 -4.58 -9.65 10.82
C PHE A 170 -4.90 -11.07 11.28
N VAL A 171 -5.18 -11.26 12.56
CA VAL A 171 -5.55 -12.58 13.11
C VAL A 171 -6.85 -13.09 12.50
N GLU A 172 -7.88 -12.25 12.40
CA GLU A 172 -9.17 -12.62 11.76
C GLU A 172 -8.98 -12.99 10.28
N ALA A 173 -8.04 -12.36 9.58
CA ALA A 173 -7.72 -12.67 8.19
C ALA A 173 -6.85 -13.93 8.01
N GLY A 174 -6.47 -14.61 9.11
CA GLY A 174 -5.67 -15.82 9.08
C GLY A 174 -4.17 -15.61 8.92
N TYR A 175 -3.69 -14.40 9.23
CA TYR A 175 -2.25 -14.11 9.21
C TYR A 175 -1.58 -14.63 10.48
N ASP A 176 -0.40 -15.23 10.31
CA ASP A 176 0.45 -15.59 11.43
C ASP A 176 1.08 -14.33 12.03
N VAL A 177 0.64 -14.01 13.25
CA VAL A 177 1.23 -12.93 14.02
C VAL A 177 2.46 -13.48 14.74
N SER A 178 3.60 -13.50 14.07
CA SER A 178 4.85 -13.83 14.71
C SER A 178 5.33 -12.63 15.53
N ARG A 179 5.29 -12.78 16.85
CA ARG A 179 5.78 -11.77 17.78
C ARG A 179 7.31 -11.79 17.83
N GLN A 180 7.96 -11.27 16.82
CA GLN A 180 9.36 -10.89 16.94
C GLN A 180 9.39 -9.51 17.59
N PHE A 181 9.63 -9.48 18.90
CA PHE A 181 9.85 -8.25 19.65
C PHE A 181 11.28 -7.73 19.35
N GLU A 182 11.48 -7.16 18.18
CA GLU A 182 12.58 -6.25 17.95
C GLU A 182 12.04 -4.83 18.05
N ASP A 183 12.63 -4.02 18.92
CA ASP A 183 12.29 -2.59 19.16
C ASP A 183 10.83 -2.27 19.57
N GLY A 184 10.13 -3.22 20.19
CA GLY A 184 8.75 -2.99 20.65
C GLY A 184 7.70 -3.01 19.56
N VAL A 185 8.01 -3.53 18.37
CA VAL A 185 7.12 -3.66 17.23
C VAL A 185 6.77 -5.13 16.99
N VAL A 186 5.54 -5.40 16.61
CA VAL A 186 5.07 -6.74 16.23
C VAL A 186 5.13 -6.87 14.71
N THR A 187 5.86 -7.86 14.22
CA THR A 187 5.85 -8.19 12.79
C THR A 187 4.76 -9.21 12.50
N VAL A 188 3.95 -8.92 11.51
CA VAL A 188 2.88 -9.78 11.01
C VAL A 188 3.30 -10.34 9.67
N SER A 189 3.21 -11.65 9.48
CA SER A 189 3.48 -12.31 8.20
C SER A 189 2.36 -13.26 7.81
N TYR A 190 2.19 -13.41 6.52
CA TYR A 190 1.16 -14.23 5.89
C TYR A 190 1.83 -15.37 5.11
#